data_b419bcd7e1be11a1c11139813f08afb3
#
_entry.id   b419bcd7e1be11a1c11139813f08afb3
#
_cell.length_a   1.000
_cell.length_b   1.000
_cell.length_c   1.000
_cell.angle_alpha   90.00
_cell.angle_beta   90.00
_cell.angle_gamma   90.00
#
_symmetry.space_group_name_H-M   'P 1'
#
loop_
_entity.id
_entity.type
_entity.pdbx_description
1 polymer ?
#
loop_
_entity_poly.entity_id
_entity_poly.type
_entity_poly.pdbx_seq_one_letter_code
_entity_poly.pdbx_strand_id
1 'polypeptide(L)'
;ETVFVLISGVPRDVPALDGLRYALDEVDVAQLTPASVPALQGLAAHVYYRTLVHVPTQVRDWWMSLRDRQLSMRVAHFTSRFCTPVLAERELRHLRDPAALSRLQDESMSVRILASNEVVATYTVDEHPMEIGVRLPSDYPLHGVEIRDLKRVGVSEAQWRAWLLAVQQLLSGRNGLILDALTLFKKNAEAKFQGYEGAECAICYSIISPTDQSLPTKPCRTCKHKFHGSCLFLSLI
;
A
#
# COMPACT_ATOMS: atom_id res chain seq x y z
N GLU A 1 9.61 22.55 14.26
CA GLU A 1 10.18 22.41 15.61
C GLU A 1 9.29 23.04 16.68
N THR A 2 8.85 24.27 16.52
CA THR A 2 8.00 24.99 17.51
C THR A 2 6.72 24.23 17.86
N VAL A 3 6.06 23.62 16.88
CA VAL A 3 4.87 22.77 17.06
C VAL A 3 5.17 21.60 18.00
N PHE A 4 6.33 20.95 17.84
CA PHE A 4 6.71 19.81 18.69
C PHE A 4 7.13 20.21 20.10
N VAL A 5 7.72 21.39 20.28
CA VAL A 5 7.97 21.93 21.64
C VAL A 5 6.66 22.13 22.39
N LEU A 6 5.63 22.65 21.73
CA LEU A 6 4.30 22.81 22.32
C LEU A 6 3.64 21.47 22.65
N ILE A 7 3.75 20.47 21.78
CA ILE A 7 3.16 19.13 21.96
C ILE A 7 3.94 18.31 23.00
N SER A 8 5.28 18.40 23.02
CA SER A 8 6.14 17.58 23.89
C SER A 8 6.11 17.99 25.37
N GLY A 9 5.60 19.16 25.67
CA GLY A 9 5.40 19.65 27.06
C GLY A 9 4.15 19.07 27.74
N VAL A 10 3.35 18.25 27.04
CA VAL A 10 2.11 17.68 27.60
C VAL A 10 2.44 16.45 28.43
N PRO A 11 1.96 16.37 29.71
CA PRO A 11 2.08 15.18 30.53
C PRO A 11 1.49 13.96 29.82
N ARG A 12 2.11 12.78 30.01
CA ARG A 12 1.71 11.51 29.36
C ARG A 12 0.26 11.08 29.64
N ASP A 13 -0.37 11.64 30.66
CA ASP A 13 -1.67 11.24 31.17
C ASP A 13 -2.80 12.22 30.83
N VAL A 14 -2.59 13.17 29.90
CA VAL A 14 -3.67 14.08 29.52
C VAL A 14 -4.60 13.38 28.52
N PRO A 15 -5.84 13.03 28.94
CA PRO A 15 -6.84 12.42 28.07
C PRO A 15 -7.16 13.27 26.83
N ALA A 16 -6.78 14.51 26.90
CA ALA A 16 -6.99 15.54 25.90
C ALA A 16 -6.22 15.31 24.58
N LEU A 17 -5.22 14.44 24.52
CA LEU A 17 -4.46 14.10 23.30
C LEU A 17 -4.78 12.70 22.75
N ASP A 18 -5.84 12.07 23.21
CA ASP A 18 -6.35 10.86 22.59
C ASP A 18 -6.87 11.20 21.18
N GLY A 19 -6.11 10.81 20.14
CA GLY A 19 -6.41 11.16 18.75
C GLY A 19 -7.79 10.66 18.27
N LEU A 20 -8.33 9.63 18.92
CA LEU A 20 -9.69 9.15 18.72
C LEU A 20 -10.72 10.11 19.34
N ARG A 21 -10.35 10.88 20.38
CA ARG A 21 -11.21 11.88 21.00
C ARG A 21 -11.13 13.24 20.30
N TYR A 22 -10.03 13.52 19.60
CA TYR A 22 -9.87 14.84 18.94
C TYR A 22 -10.59 14.94 17.63
N ALA A 23 -11.09 13.81 17.03
CA ALA A 23 -11.61 13.84 15.67
C ALA A 23 -10.75 14.81 14.83
N LEU A 24 -9.44 14.48 14.72
CA LEU A 24 -8.45 15.39 14.10
C LEU A 24 -8.88 15.88 12.71
N ASP A 25 -9.79 15.14 12.07
CA ASP A 25 -10.44 15.52 10.81
C ASP A 25 -11.55 16.57 10.98
N GLU A 26 -12.15 16.70 12.18
CA GLU A 26 -13.37 17.49 12.44
C GLU A 26 -13.13 18.74 13.31
N VAL A 27 -11.85 19.03 13.63
CA VAL A 27 -11.52 20.20 14.46
C VAL A 27 -11.90 21.48 13.72
N ASP A 28 -12.93 22.18 14.23
CA ASP A 28 -13.26 23.52 13.79
C ASP A 28 -12.26 24.51 14.36
N VAL A 29 -11.29 24.91 13.53
CA VAL A 29 -10.23 25.84 13.89
C VAL A 29 -10.77 27.20 14.32
N ALA A 30 -11.97 27.60 13.87
CA ALA A 30 -12.61 28.87 14.23
C ALA A 30 -13.07 28.89 15.69
N GLN A 31 -13.31 27.74 16.30
CA GLN A 31 -13.71 27.61 17.72
C GLN A 31 -12.50 27.49 18.66
N LEU A 32 -11.30 27.28 18.14
CA LEU A 32 -10.07 27.22 18.94
C LEU A 32 -9.57 28.65 19.25
N THR A 33 -10.11 29.23 20.33
CA THR A 33 -9.52 30.48 20.85
C THR A 33 -8.18 30.18 21.52
N PRO A 34 -7.07 30.83 21.14
CA PRO A 34 -5.73 30.52 21.65
C PRO A 34 -5.50 31.00 23.11
N ALA A 35 -6.58 31.23 23.88
CA ALA A 35 -6.55 31.82 25.22
C ALA A 35 -6.01 30.88 26.31
N SER A 36 -5.74 29.58 26.02
CA SER A 36 -5.22 28.63 27.00
C SER A 36 -4.12 27.73 26.41
N VAL A 37 -3.20 27.28 27.28
CA VAL A 37 -2.13 26.34 26.85
C VAL A 37 -2.71 25.05 26.24
N PRO A 38 -3.75 24.42 26.78
CA PRO A 38 -4.36 23.25 26.16
C PRO A 38 -4.93 23.51 24.75
N ALA A 39 -5.51 24.69 24.52
CA ALA A 39 -6.02 25.06 23.19
C ALA A 39 -4.89 25.24 22.17
N LEU A 40 -3.76 25.84 22.57
CA LEU A 40 -2.57 25.94 21.73
C LEU A 40 -1.96 24.57 21.39
N GLN A 41 -1.95 23.64 22.35
CA GLN A 41 -1.48 22.29 22.14
C GLN A 41 -2.38 21.51 21.17
N GLY A 42 -3.70 21.64 21.33
CA GLY A 42 -4.67 21.05 20.40
C GLY A 42 -4.52 21.60 18.99
N LEU A 43 -4.36 22.93 18.85
CA LEU A 43 -4.11 23.57 17.57
C LEU A 43 -2.80 23.08 16.93
N ALA A 44 -1.72 22.99 17.71
CA ALA A 44 -0.43 22.48 17.25
C ALA A 44 -0.52 21.02 16.77
N ALA A 45 -1.24 20.17 17.52
CA ALA A 45 -1.47 18.79 17.12
C ALA A 45 -2.30 18.69 15.83
N HIS A 46 -3.35 19.51 15.70
CA HIS A 46 -4.16 19.57 14.48
C HIS A 46 -3.34 20.04 13.28
N VAL A 47 -2.55 21.12 13.42
CA VAL A 47 -1.68 21.61 12.34
C VAL A 47 -0.68 20.52 11.91
N TYR A 48 -0.07 19.83 12.86
CA TYR A 48 0.83 18.72 12.55
C TYR A 48 0.11 17.58 11.82
N TYR A 49 -1.07 17.16 12.28
CA TYR A 49 -1.88 16.17 11.60
C TYR A 49 -2.22 16.59 10.16
N ARG A 50 -2.63 17.86 9.95
CA ARG A 50 -2.91 18.40 8.62
C ARG A 50 -1.68 18.37 7.71
N THR A 51 -0.48 18.62 8.24
CA THR A 51 0.76 18.50 7.45
C THR A 51 1.03 17.05 7.05
N LEU A 52 0.79 16.08 7.93
CA LEU A 52 0.89 14.64 7.60
C LEU A 52 -0.10 14.22 6.50
N VAL A 53 -1.30 14.82 6.46
CA VAL A 53 -2.31 14.56 5.44
C VAL A 53 -1.94 15.15 4.07
N HIS A 54 -1.48 16.40 4.06
CA HIS A 54 -1.33 17.14 2.80
C HIS A 54 0.08 17.10 2.22
N VAL A 55 1.10 16.99 3.06
CA VAL A 55 2.50 17.05 2.67
C VAL A 55 3.37 15.98 3.37
N PRO A 56 2.93 14.69 3.37
CA PRO A 56 3.60 13.64 4.13
C PRO A 56 5.06 13.44 3.72
N THR A 57 5.38 13.59 2.44
CA THR A 57 6.76 13.45 1.93
C THR A 57 7.69 14.48 2.56
N GLN A 58 7.27 15.76 2.60
CA GLN A 58 8.06 16.83 3.20
C GLN A 58 8.24 16.65 4.71
N VAL A 59 7.21 16.15 5.41
CA VAL A 59 7.33 15.83 6.85
C VAL A 59 8.31 14.69 7.06
N ARG A 60 8.29 13.66 6.21
CA ARG A 60 9.24 12.54 6.25
C ARG A 60 10.67 13.01 6.04
N ASP A 61 10.91 13.81 4.99
CA ASP A 61 12.24 14.35 4.67
C ASP A 61 12.77 15.21 5.83
N TRP A 62 11.91 16.08 6.38
CA TRP A 62 12.25 16.85 7.57
C TRP A 62 12.59 15.96 8.76
N TRP A 63 11.76 14.95 9.07
CA TRP A 63 11.99 14.04 10.19
C TRP A 63 13.28 13.24 10.02
N MET A 64 13.58 12.74 8.83
CA MET A 64 14.84 12.06 8.53
C MET A 64 16.06 12.98 8.61
N SER A 65 15.90 14.29 8.40
CA SER A 65 16.98 15.27 8.52
C SER A 65 17.29 15.70 9.95
N LEU A 66 16.44 15.31 10.93
CA LEU A 66 16.64 15.68 12.33
C LEU A 66 17.92 15.06 12.91
N ARG A 67 18.81 15.95 13.40
CA ARG A 67 20.04 15.53 14.11
C ARG A 67 19.79 15.21 15.58
N ASP A 68 18.76 15.85 16.18
CA ASP A 68 18.36 15.58 17.57
C ASP A 68 17.56 14.28 17.63
N ARG A 69 18.24 13.23 18.13
CA ARG A 69 17.64 11.89 18.27
C ARG A 69 16.45 11.88 19.24
N GLN A 70 16.47 12.72 20.29
CA GLN A 70 15.39 12.76 21.26
C GLN A 70 14.14 13.39 20.61
N LEU A 71 14.31 14.45 19.83
CA LEU A 71 13.23 15.05 19.07
C LEU A 71 12.68 14.07 18.04
N SER A 72 13.54 13.40 17.27
CA SER A 72 13.12 12.41 16.28
C SER A 72 12.29 11.27 16.92
N MET A 73 12.70 10.76 18.07
CA MET A 73 11.95 9.73 18.81
C MET A 73 10.60 10.25 19.33
N ARG A 74 10.54 11.50 19.83
CA ARG A 74 9.28 12.12 20.28
C ARG A 74 8.29 12.30 19.12
N VAL A 75 8.78 12.75 17.97
CA VAL A 75 7.97 12.88 16.74
C VAL A 75 7.40 11.53 16.35
N ALA A 76 8.24 10.50 16.25
CA ALA A 76 7.81 9.15 15.88
C ALA A 76 6.78 8.59 16.89
N HIS A 77 7.03 8.73 18.18
CA HIS A 77 6.11 8.28 19.22
C HIS A 77 4.76 9.01 19.18
N PHE A 78 4.76 10.33 19.02
CA PHE A 78 3.54 11.11 18.89
C PHE A 78 2.76 10.69 17.64
N THR A 79 3.44 10.57 16.50
CA THR A 79 2.82 10.17 15.24
C THR A 79 2.19 8.78 15.34
N SER A 80 2.94 7.80 15.83
CA SER A 80 2.45 6.41 15.94
C SER A 80 1.26 6.28 16.88
N ARG A 81 1.24 7.05 17.97
CA ARG A 81 0.18 6.96 18.97
C ARG A 81 -1.09 7.70 18.58
N PHE A 82 -0.97 8.89 18.01
CA PHE A 82 -2.12 9.80 17.82
C PHE A 82 -2.52 10.02 16.37
N CYS A 83 -1.58 10.02 15.44
CA CYS A 83 -1.86 10.35 14.05
C CYS A 83 -2.02 9.10 13.18
N THR A 84 -1.13 8.12 13.31
CA THR A 84 -1.13 6.92 12.48
C THR A 84 -2.45 6.14 12.52
N PRO A 85 -3.11 5.90 13.67
CA PRO A 85 -4.37 5.18 13.68
C PRO A 85 -5.47 5.87 12.85
N VAL A 86 -5.53 7.20 12.91
CA VAL A 86 -6.52 8.00 12.16
C VAL A 86 -6.19 8.00 10.68
N LEU A 87 -4.91 8.16 10.32
CA LEU A 87 -4.45 8.15 8.93
C LEU A 87 -4.62 6.77 8.29
N ALA A 88 -4.28 5.69 9.01
CA ALA A 88 -4.47 4.33 8.53
C ALA A 88 -5.95 4.01 8.31
N GLU A 89 -6.82 4.38 9.25
CA GLU A 89 -8.27 4.20 9.10
C GLU A 89 -8.82 4.99 7.91
N ARG A 90 -8.31 6.19 7.66
CA ARG A 90 -8.67 7.01 6.50
C ARG A 90 -8.30 6.31 5.19
N GLU A 91 -7.07 5.78 5.07
CA GLU A 91 -6.63 5.00 3.90
C GLU A 91 -7.49 3.75 3.69
N LEU A 92 -7.73 3.00 4.77
CA LEU A 92 -8.51 1.76 4.71
C LEU A 92 -10.00 2.01 4.45
N ARG A 93 -10.54 3.18 4.84
CA ARG A 93 -11.93 3.56 4.56
C ARG A 93 -12.20 3.65 3.07
N HIS A 94 -11.26 4.19 2.28
CA HIS A 94 -11.37 4.21 0.82
C HIS A 94 -11.44 2.80 0.22
N LEU A 95 -10.76 1.84 0.83
CA LEU A 95 -10.83 0.43 0.39
C LEU A 95 -12.09 -0.31 0.88
N ARG A 96 -12.78 0.21 1.90
CA ARG A 96 -14.04 -0.35 2.39
C ARG A 96 -15.27 0.23 1.68
N ASP A 97 -15.09 1.28 0.89
CA ASP A 97 -16.17 1.84 0.09
C ASP A 97 -16.62 0.82 -0.98
N PRO A 98 -17.88 0.36 -0.98
CA PRO A 98 -18.37 -0.63 -1.94
C PRO A 98 -18.23 -0.17 -3.39
N ALA A 99 -18.38 1.14 -3.67
CA ALA A 99 -18.24 1.68 -5.00
C ALA A 99 -16.79 1.66 -5.49
N ALA A 100 -15.83 1.86 -4.61
CA ALA A 100 -14.39 1.74 -4.92
C ALA A 100 -13.99 0.27 -5.11
N LEU A 101 -14.45 -0.61 -4.22
CA LEU A 101 -14.18 -2.05 -4.29
C LEU A 101 -14.78 -2.69 -5.54
N SER A 102 -16.01 -2.33 -5.94
CA SER A 102 -16.64 -2.90 -7.15
C SER A 102 -15.90 -2.58 -8.45
N ARG A 103 -15.09 -1.52 -8.46
CA ARG A 103 -14.22 -1.18 -9.60
C ARG A 103 -12.92 -1.96 -9.61
N LEU A 104 -12.46 -2.36 -8.43
CA LEU A 104 -11.19 -3.05 -8.22
C LEU A 104 -11.36 -4.57 -8.23
N GLN A 105 -12.38 -5.06 -7.54
CA GLN A 105 -12.68 -6.48 -7.42
C GLN A 105 -13.55 -6.97 -8.58
N ASP A 106 -13.20 -8.13 -9.12
CA ASP A 106 -13.97 -8.89 -10.10
C ASP A 106 -13.66 -10.38 -9.93
N GLU A 107 -13.96 -11.21 -10.92
CA GLU A 107 -13.67 -12.65 -10.89
C GLU A 107 -12.16 -12.94 -10.79
N SER A 108 -11.32 -12.06 -11.31
CA SER A 108 -9.85 -12.21 -11.32
C SER A 108 -9.16 -11.56 -10.14
N MET A 109 -9.74 -10.50 -9.54
CA MET A 109 -9.10 -9.69 -8.51
C MET A 109 -9.88 -9.67 -7.21
N SER A 110 -9.24 -10.01 -6.12
CA SER A 110 -9.77 -9.87 -4.76
C SER A 110 -8.85 -9.08 -3.85
N VAL A 111 -9.43 -8.37 -2.88
CA VAL A 111 -8.70 -7.57 -1.89
C VAL A 111 -9.17 -7.93 -0.51
N ARG A 112 -8.22 -8.21 0.40
CA ARG A 112 -8.48 -8.52 1.80
C ARG A 112 -7.73 -7.55 2.70
N ILE A 113 -8.41 -6.99 3.69
CA ILE A 113 -7.83 -6.11 4.70
C ILE A 113 -7.61 -6.96 5.94
N LEU A 114 -6.36 -7.06 6.39
CA LEU A 114 -5.96 -7.79 7.58
C LEU A 114 -5.97 -6.88 8.82
N ALA A 115 -6.12 -7.47 10.01
CA ALA A 115 -6.15 -6.73 11.27
C ALA A 115 -4.84 -5.97 11.59
N SER A 116 -3.75 -6.32 10.92
CA SER A 116 -2.41 -5.71 11.08
C SER A 116 -2.19 -4.45 10.25
N ASN A 117 -3.23 -3.77 9.78
CA ASN A 117 -3.15 -2.67 8.82
C ASN A 117 -2.41 -3.08 7.52
N GLU A 118 -2.56 -4.31 7.13
CA GLU A 118 -2.03 -4.87 5.89
C GLU A 118 -3.19 -5.17 4.93
N VAL A 119 -3.02 -4.81 3.68
CA VAL A 119 -3.94 -5.09 2.58
C VAL A 119 -3.28 -6.11 1.67
N VAL A 120 -3.93 -7.22 1.44
CA VAL A 120 -3.49 -8.25 0.48
C VAL A 120 -4.37 -8.19 -0.75
N ALA A 121 -3.75 -8.00 -1.89
CA ALA A 121 -4.39 -8.03 -3.19
C ALA A 121 -3.97 -9.32 -3.91
N THR A 122 -4.96 -10.08 -4.35
CA THR A 122 -4.80 -11.35 -5.05
C THR A 122 -5.37 -11.20 -6.46
N TYR A 123 -4.56 -11.44 -7.47
CA TYR A 123 -4.98 -11.55 -8.86
C TYR A 123 -4.83 -13.00 -9.33
N THR A 124 -5.90 -13.61 -9.79
CA THR A 124 -5.93 -15.03 -10.15
C THR A 124 -5.88 -15.21 -11.66
N VAL A 125 -4.98 -16.02 -12.15
CA VAL A 125 -4.84 -16.42 -13.55
C VAL A 125 -4.85 -17.94 -13.61
N ASP A 126 -5.80 -18.52 -14.34
CA ASP A 126 -5.86 -19.97 -14.54
C ASP A 126 -5.76 -20.72 -13.19
N GLU A 127 -6.58 -20.33 -12.21
CA GLU A 127 -6.61 -20.85 -10.83
C GLU A 127 -5.33 -20.61 -9.99
N HIS A 128 -4.32 -19.94 -10.55
CA HIS A 128 -3.08 -19.64 -9.86
C HIS A 128 -3.10 -18.19 -9.32
N PRO A 129 -3.11 -18.01 -7.99
CA PRO A 129 -3.12 -16.68 -7.39
C PRO A 129 -1.74 -16.02 -7.44
N MET A 130 -1.71 -14.75 -7.79
CA MET A 130 -0.58 -13.84 -7.72
C MET A 130 -0.89 -12.78 -6.66
N GLU A 131 -0.01 -12.55 -5.68
CA GLU A 131 -0.33 -11.77 -4.50
C GLU A 131 0.72 -10.72 -4.17
N ILE A 132 0.24 -9.52 -3.83
CA ILE A 132 1.05 -8.46 -3.21
C ILE A 132 0.45 -8.06 -1.87
N GLY A 133 1.32 -7.72 -0.91
CA GLY A 133 0.92 -7.12 0.36
C GLY A 133 1.26 -5.63 0.39
N VAL A 134 0.37 -4.83 0.92
CA VAL A 134 0.57 -3.39 1.17
C VAL A 134 0.40 -3.17 2.66
N ARG A 135 1.50 -2.87 3.36
CA ARG A 135 1.51 -2.71 4.82
C ARG A 135 1.73 -1.27 5.21
N LEU A 136 0.86 -0.76 6.07
CA LEU A 136 1.03 0.54 6.72
C LEU A 136 1.87 0.35 8.00
N PRO A 137 3.06 0.96 8.11
CA PRO A 137 3.89 0.86 9.31
C PRO A 137 3.24 1.56 10.52
N SER A 138 3.70 1.20 11.72
CA SER A 138 3.14 1.72 12.99
C SER A 138 3.32 3.23 13.19
N ASP A 139 4.20 3.84 12.45
CA ASP A 139 4.49 5.29 12.47
C ASP A 139 4.22 5.96 11.10
N TYR A 140 3.36 5.33 10.30
CA TYR A 140 2.89 5.93 9.04
C TYR A 140 2.37 7.37 9.28
N PRO A 141 2.73 8.37 8.46
CA PRO A 141 3.47 8.30 7.20
C PRO A 141 4.97 8.63 7.33
N LEU A 142 5.55 8.67 8.54
CA LEU A 142 6.99 8.94 8.74
C LEU A 142 7.84 7.87 8.06
N HIS A 143 7.51 6.60 8.24
CA HIS A 143 7.93 5.55 7.33
C HIS A 143 6.86 5.36 6.25
N GLY A 144 7.33 5.15 5.03
CA GLY A 144 6.44 4.92 3.88
C GLY A 144 5.76 3.55 3.94
N VAL A 145 4.73 3.41 3.15
CA VAL A 145 4.03 2.14 2.95
C VAL A 145 5.01 1.07 2.45
N GLU A 146 4.95 -0.12 3.01
CA GLU A 146 5.79 -1.26 2.63
C GLU A 146 5.04 -2.16 1.62
N ILE A 147 5.66 -2.41 0.47
CA ILE A 147 5.15 -3.37 -0.50
C ILE A 147 5.82 -4.71 -0.27
N ARG A 148 5.02 -5.76 -0.06
CA ARG A 148 5.47 -7.12 0.18
C ARG A 148 5.26 -7.97 -1.07
N ASP A 149 6.33 -8.63 -1.49
CA ASP A 149 6.30 -9.69 -2.49
C ASP A 149 5.79 -10.99 -1.82
N LEU A 150 4.55 -11.36 -2.09
CA LEU A 150 3.94 -12.55 -1.48
C LEU A 150 3.97 -13.73 -2.44
N LYS A 151 3.42 -13.57 -3.64
CA LYS A 151 3.37 -14.66 -4.61
C LYS A 151 3.40 -14.14 -6.04
N ARG A 152 4.34 -14.64 -6.82
CA ARG A 152 4.53 -14.31 -8.25
C ARG A 152 4.17 -15.50 -9.11
N VAL A 153 3.39 -15.26 -10.19
CA VAL A 153 2.99 -16.29 -11.15
C VAL A 153 3.02 -15.72 -12.56
N GLY A 154 3.58 -16.43 -13.53
CA GLY A 154 3.54 -16.08 -14.95
C GLY A 154 4.32 -14.83 -15.36
N VAL A 155 5.02 -14.19 -14.43
CA VAL A 155 5.76 -12.93 -14.65
C VAL A 155 7.24 -13.16 -14.35
N SER A 156 8.14 -12.63 -15.19
CA SER A 156 9.57 -12.68 -14.92
C SER A 156 9.93 -11.88 -13.67
N GLU A 157 11.00 -12.28 -12.99
CA GLU A 157 11.45 -11.59 -11.79
C GLU A 157 11.73 -10.09 -12.02
N ALA A 158 12.37 -9.77 -13.12
CA ALA A 158 12.67 -8.37 -13.48
C ALA A 158 11.39 -7.53 -13.69
N GLN A 159 10.40 -8.09 -14.40
CA GLN A 159 9.12 -7.42 -14.62
C GLN A 159 8.32 -7.28 -13.33
N TRP A 160 8.31 -8.32 -12.49
CA TRP A 160 7.66 -8.31 -11.19
C TRP A 160 8.23 -7.22 -10.26
N ARG A 161 9.57 -7.17 -10.15
CA ARG A 161 10.25 -6.11 -9.38
C ARG A 161 9.92 -4.71 -9.91
N ALA A 162 9.83 -4.54 -11.24
CA ALA A 162 9.42 -3.26 -11.82
C ALA A 162 7.99 -2.87 -11.43
N TRP A 163 7.06 -3.83 -11.36
CA TRP A 163 5.69 -3.58 -10.90
C TRP A 163 5.65 -3.17 -9.44
N LEU A 164 6.33 -3.92 -8.55
CA LEU A 164 6.39 -3.58 -7.13
C LEU A 164 7.02 -2.21 -6.90
N LEU A 165 8.07 -1.87 -7.65
CA LEU A 165 8.70 -0.55 -7.59
C LEU A 165 7.76 0.56 -8.06
N ALA A 166 7.00 0.36 -9.14
CA ALA A 166 6.03 1.32 -9.62
C ALA A 166 4.91 1.57 -8.60
N VAL A 167 4.40 0.51 -7.96
CA VAL A 167 3.42 0.59 -6.86
C VAL A 167 4.01 1.35 -5.67
N GLN A 168 5.26 1.05 -5.28
CA GLN A 168 5.96 1.73 -4.19
C GLN A 168 6.17 3.23 -4.50
N GLN A 169 6.54 3.58 -5.72
CA GLN A 169 6.74 4.97 -6.15
C GLN A 169 5.43 5.76 -6.14
N LEU A 170 4.32 5.14 -6.53
CA LEU A 170 3.01 5.77 -6.47
C LEU A 170 2.64 6.17 -5.03
N LEU A 171 2.80 5.24 -4.10
CA LEU A 171 2.46 5.43 -2.69
C LEU A 171 3.40 6.41 -1.97
N SER A 172 4.71 6.26 -2.20
CA SER A 172 5.71 7.03 -1.45
C SER A 172 6.08 8.36 -2.09
N GLY A 173 6.08 8.44 -3.42
CA GLY A 173 6.54 9.64 -4.14
C GLY A 173 5.41 10.58 -4.55
N ARG A 174 4.21 10.04 -4.84
CA ARG A 174 3.07 10.83 -5.33
C ARG A 174 1.95 10.97 -4.31
N ASN A 175 2.15 10.47 -3.08
CA ASN A 175 1.11 10.43 -2.04
C ASN A 175 -0.21 9.81 -2.54
N GLY A 176 -0.10 8.81 -3.42
CA GLY A 176 -1.25 8.10 -3.97
C GLY A 176 -1.94 7.25 -2.91
N LEU A 177 -3.23 7.01 -3.09
CA LEU A 177 -4.00 6.13 -2.22
C LEU A 177 -3.62 4.66 -2.47
N ILE A 178 -3.81 3.81 -1.46
CA ILE A 178 -3.63 2.35 -1.63
C ILE A 178 -4.53 1.83 -2.76
N LEU A 179 -5.74 2.36 -2.90
CA LEU A 179 -6.66 2.03 -3.99
C LEU A 179 -6.03 2.25 -5.39
N ASP A 180 -5.32 3.37 -5.57
CA ASP A 180 -4.65 3.68 -6.84
C ASP A 180 -3.51 2.70 -7.13
N ALA A 181 -2.77 2.34 -6.08
CA ALA A 181 -1.69 1.37 -6.15
C ALA A 181 -2.18 -0.03 -6.54
N LEU A 182 -3.29 -0.49 -5.95
CA LEU A 182 -3.92 -1.76 -6.31
C LEU A 182 -4.54 -1.74 -7.71
N THR A 183 -5.07 -0.59 -8.13
CA THR A 183 -5.57 -0.39 -9.50
C THR A 183 -4.41 -0.48 -10.51
N LEU A 184 -3.25 0.08 -10.19
CA LEU A 184 -2.05 -0.05 -11.04
C LEU A 184 -1.59 -1.51 -11.12
N PHE A 185 -1.57 -2.22 -9.99
CA PHE A 185 -1.24 -3.64 -9.96
C PHE A 185 -2.18 -4.47 -10.85
N LYS A 186 -3.50 -4.26 -10.71
CA LYS A 186 -4.52 -4.92 -11.54
C LYS A 186 -4.29 -4.66 -13.03
N LYS A 187 -4.12 -3.39 -13.44
CA LYS A 187 -3.85 -3.02 -14.84
C LYS A 187 -2.60 -3.70 -15.41
N ASN A 188 -1.53 -3.80 -14.62
CA ASN A 188 -0.31 -4.47 -15.03
C ASN A 188 -0.55 -5.98 -15.24
N ALA A 189 -1.32 -6.60 -14.36
CA ALA A 189 -1.68 -8.02 -14.45
C ALA A 189 -2.56 -8.25 -15.68
N GLU A 190 -3.65 -7.49 -15.86
CA GLU A 190 -4.54 -7.55 -17.03
C GLU A 190 -3.75 -7.40 -18.35
N ALA A 191 -2.93 -6.35 -18.46
CA ALA A 191 -2.13 -6.12 -19.66
C ALA A 191 -1.14 -7.28 -19.96
N LYS A 192 -0.63 -7.94 -18.90
CA LYS A 192 0.26 -9.09 -19.06
C LYS A 192 -0.46 -10.32 -19.55
N PHE A 193 -1.66 -10.60 -19.05
CA PHE A 193 -2.37 -11.85 -19.30
C PHE A 193 -3.40 -11.77 -20.42
N GLN A 194 -3.85 -10.57 -20.81
CA GLN A 194 -4.80 -10.35 -21.90
C GLN A 194 -4.41 -11.03 -23.23
N GLY A 195 -3.12 -11.16 -23.53
CA GLY A 195 -2.64 -11.84 -24.73
C GLY A 195 -2.55 -13.37 -24.62
N TYR A 196 -2.97 -13.93 -23.49
CA TYR A 196 -2.92 -15.38 -23.22
C TYR A 196 -4.30 -16.02 -23.05
N GLU A 197 -5.37 -15.25 -23.16
CA GLU A 197 -6.71 -15.79 -23.21
C GLU A 197 -6.85 -16.72 -24.43
N GLY A 198 -7.12 -18.00 -24.18
CA GLY A 198 -7.16 -19.02 -25.23
C GLY A 198 -5.81 -19.44 -25.81
N ALA A 199 -4.70 -19.00 -25.20
CA ALA A 199 -3.34 -19.41 -25.58
C ALA A 199 -2.74 -20.43 -24.61
N GLU A 200 -3.52 -21.46 -24.27
CA GLU A 200 -3.10 -22.56 -23.41
C GLU A 200 -1.95 -23.38 -24.01
N CYS A 201 -1.15 -23.98 -23.15
CA CYS A 201 -0.14 -24.95 -23.61
C CYS A 201 -0.84 -26.18 -24.17
N ALA A 202 -0.55 -26.54 -25.43
CA ALA A 202 -1.19 -27.71 -26.07
C ALA A 202 -0.75 -29.08 -25.52
N ILE A 203 0.09 -29.12 -24.47
CA ILE A 203 0.46 -30.35 -23.76
C ILE A 203 -0.29 -30.48 -22.46
N CYS A 204 -0.32 -29.45 -21.58
CA CYS A 204 -0.96 -29.51 -20.28
C CYS A 204 -2.32 -28.78 -20.21
N TYR A 205 -2.71 -28.11 -21.28
CA TYR A 205 -3.98 -27.39 -21.41
C TYR A 205 -4.18 -26.27 -20.38
N SER A 206 -3.09 -25.71 -19.85
CA SER A 206 -3.09 -24.64 -18.88
C SER A 206 -2.31 -23.43 -19.40
N ILE A 207 -2.69 -22.22 -18.96
CA ILE A 207 -1.94 -20.98 -19.21
C ILE A 207 -0.70 -20.92 -18.31
N ILE A 208 -0.85 -21.36 -17.06
CA ILE A 208 0.25 -21.40 -16.09
C ILE A 208 0.79 -22.82 -15.98
N SER A 209 2.09 -22.99 -16.16
CA SER A 209 2.75 -24.29 -15.99
C SER A 209 2.65 -24.75 -14.53
N PRO A 210 2.15 -25.98 -14.28
CA PRO A 210 2.06 -26.54 -12.94
C PRO A 210 3.45 -26.81 -12.31
N THR A 211 4.51 -26.91 -13.12
CA THR A 211 5.87 -27.25 -12.66
C THR A 211 6.69 -26.02 -12.29
N ASP A 212 6.72 -25.01 -13.13
CA ASP A 212 7.59 -23.83 -12.98
C ASP A 212 6.86 -22.49 -12.99
N GLN A 213 5.52 -22.52 -13.03
CA GLN A 213 4.62 -21.36 -13.04
C GLN A 213 4.92 -20.37 -14.19
N SER A 214 5.52 -20.86 -15.28
CA SER A 214 5.80 -20.06 -16.46
C SER A 214 4.62 -20.00 -17.42
N LEU A 215 4.67 -19.04 -18.36
CA LEU A 215 3.71 -18.92 -19.46
C LEU A 215 4.16 -19.75 -20.66
N PRO A 216 3.23 -20.19 -21.54
CA PRO A 216 3.55 -20.91 -22.77
C PRO A 216 4.14 -19.95 -23.81
N THR A 217 5.45 -19.84 -23.83
CA THR A 217 6.19 -18.89 -24.67
C THR A 217 6.90 -19.55 -25.86
N LYS A 218 6.89 -20.87 -25.98
CA LYS A 218 7.60 -21.62 -27.06
C LYS A 218 6.63 -21.97 -28.20
N PRO A 219 6.62 -21.21 -29.33
CA PRO A 219 5.73 -21.52 -30.44
C PRO A 219 6.26 -22.73 -31.24
N CYS A 220 5.37 -23.61 -31.61
CA CYS A 220 5.68 -24.65 -32.61
C CYS A 220 5.82 -24.04 -34.00
N ARG A 221 6.83 -24.42 -34.73
CA ARG A 221 7.05 -23.92 -36.11
C ARG A 221 6.00 -24.44 -37.10
N THR A 222 5.43 -25.62 -36.85
CA THR A 222 4.47 -26.29 -37.72
C THR A 222 3.03 -25.89 -37.40
N CYS A 223 2.54 -26.13 -36.15
CA CYS A 223 1.15 -25.92 -35.78
C CYS A 223 0.85 -24.56 -35.13
N LYS A 224 1.91 -23.75 -34.88
CA LYS A 224 1.84 -22.42 -34.27
C LYS A 224 1.30 -22.38 -32.83
N HIS A 225 0.92 -23.52 -32.23
CA HIS A 225 0.56 -23.58 -30.82
C HIS A 225 1.74 -23.21 -29.94
N LYS A 226 1.43 -22.63 -28.76
CA LYS A 226 2.42 -22.28 -27.76
C LYS A 226 2.54 -23.38 -26.72
N PHE A 227 3.73 -23.52 -26.14
CA PHE A 227 4.06 -24.54 -25.15
C PHE A 227 4.89 -23.95 -24.02
N HIS A 228 4.75 -24.51 -22.82
CA HIS A 228 5.72 -24.28 -21.75
C HIS A 228 7.06 -24.96 -22.08
N GLY A 229 8.17 -24.34 -21.68
CA GLY A 229 9.48 -24.94 -21.86
C GLY A 229 9.62 -26.28 -21.11
N SER A 230 9.10 -26.35 -19.91
CA SER A 230 9.03 -27.56 -19.07
C SER A 230 8.21 -28.68 -19.71
N CYS A 231 7.03 -28.38 -20.29
CA CYS A 231 6.21 -29.37 -20.97
C CYS A 231 6.90 -29.97 -22.21
N LEU A 232 7.56 -29.13 -23.02
CA LEU A 232 8.33 -29.62 -24.18
C LEU A 232 9.49 -30.51 -23.74
N PHE A 233 10.20 -30.16 -22.69
CA PHE A 233 11.30 -30.97 -22.17
C PHE A 233 10.82 -32.34 -21.73
N LEU A 234 9.72 -32.40 -20.94
CA LEU A 234 9.14 -33.65 -20.45
C LEU A 234 8.55 -34.52 -21.55
N SER A 235 8.12 -33.95 -22.68
CA SER A 235 7.58 -34.71 -23.81
C SER A 235 8.65 -35.28 -24.73
N LEU A 236 9.92 -34.90 -24.56
CA LEU A 236 11.07 -35.40 -25.35
C LEU A 236 11.88 -36.51 -24.65
N ILE A 237 11.53 -36.81 -23.39
CA ILE A 237 12.09 -37.89 -22.59
C ILE A 237 11.13 -39.09 -22.63
#